data_07ce489f906af7a448a73d72484be3ac
#
_entry.id   07ce489f906af7a448a73d72484be3ac
#
_cell.length_a   1.000
_cell.length_b   1.000
_cell.length_c   1.000
_cell.angle_alpha   90.00
_cell.angle_beta   90.00
_cell.angle_gamma   90.00
#
_symmetry.space_group_name_H-M   'P 1'
#
loop_
_entity.id
_entity.type
_entity.pdbx_description
1 polymer ?
#
loop_
_entity_poly.entity_id
_entity_poly.type
_entity_poly.pdbx_seq_one_letter_code
_entity_poly.pdbx_strand_id
1 'polypeptide(L)'
;MMLYGAIFGCVEAAVTIAAAMSCRNPFVAPFDKRDVADEARRTFALALSDHLTLLKAFDGWRLARGCGSRAEREYIRDHFLSRQTLVMVEEMRKQFRGLLRDIGFIESSGGGGSGGGGYGYGRNNNNNSNSSSGGGRGGEGAGAGGAVEHSSNVNGGNIQLIKAVVCAGLYPNVAVAPAALCPSATGNAPGKGPKGGKGGGGGAGGGKTAGEVSLVGRKGAMFLHPMTVNFDKKELDSRYGVYHEVVKTSKVYVRDMTTVTPLMLALFGGSLQVHHEKQAITVDKWLHFRAERRAATLVKYLRVHMERLLLRKITHPQEDVSSNGRDIIQASNLQA
;
A
#
# COMPACT_ATOMS: atom_id res chain seq x y z
N MET A 1 -8.12 -1.13 2.83
CA MET A 1 -6.71 -1.57 2.87
C MET A 1 -6.42 -2.54 4.01
N MET A 2 -6.44 -2.13 5.27
CA MET A 2 -6.05 -2.97 6.42
C MET A 2 -6.84 -4.28 6.55
N LEU A 3 -8.16 -4.27 6.35
CA LEU A 3 -8.99 -5.47 6.38
C LEU A 3 -8.59 -6.49 5.31
N TYR A 4 -8.31 -6.04 4.09
CA TYR A 4 -7.77 -6.92 3.05
C TYR A 4 -6.35 -7.40 3.40
N GLY A 5 -5.53 -6.56 4.06
CA GLY A 5 -4.24 -6.98 4.59
C GLY A 5 -4.36 -8.15 5.56
N ALA A 6 -5.39 -8.15 6.42
CA ALA A 6 -5.67 -9.25 7.34
C ALA A 6 -6.12 -10.53 6.61
N ILE A 7 -7.02 -10.42 5.63
CA ILE A 7 -7.51 -11.57 4.84
C ILE A 7 -6.37 -12.20 4.02
N PHE A 8 -5.49 -11.39 3.47
CA PHE A 8 -4.42 -11.86 2.58
C PHE A 8 -3.08 -12.10 3.27
N GLY A 9 -3.00 -11.97 4.59
CA GLY A 9 -1.78 -12.24 5.35
C GLY A 9 -0.63 -11.28 5.06
N CYS A 10 -0.90 -9.99 4.87
CA CYS A 10 0.10 -8.92 4.73
C CYS A 10 -0.23 -7.71 5.63
N VAL A 11 -0.66 -7.99 6.86
CA VAL A 11 -1.13 -6.99 7.83
C VAL A 11 -0.09 -5.93 8.12
N GLU A 12 1.16 -6.33 8.35
CA GLU A 12 2.22 -5.41 8.75
C GLU A 12 2.49 -4.35 7.67
N ALA A 13 2.58 -4.78 6.40
CA ALA A 13 2.76 -3.88 5.28
C ALA A 13 1.54 -2.95 5.11
N ALA A 14 0.32 -3.51 5.15
CA ALA A 14 -0.92 -2.75 4.99
C ALA A 14 -1.11 -1.70 6.09
N VAL A 15 -0.85 -2.06 7.35
CA VAL A 15 -0.97 -1.16 8.50
C VAL A 15 0.12 -0.08 8.47
N THR A 16 1.36 -0.44 8.11
CA THR A 16 2.46 0.52 8.00
C THR A 16 2.20 1.55 6.89
N ILE A 17 1.76 1.10 5.71
CA ILE A 17 1.40 2.01 4.61
C ILE A 17 0.23 2.92 5.02
N ALA A 18 -0.83 2.37 5.63
CA ALA A 18 -1.97 3.15 6.09
C ALA A 18 -1.56 4.21 7.14
N ALA A 19 -0.71 3.84 8.10
CA ALA A 19 -0.18 4.75 9.11
C ALA A 19 0.67 5.87 8.48
N ALA A 20 1.52 5.51 7.54
CA ALA A 20 2.37 6.46 6.85
C ALA A 20 1.59 7.46 5.99
N MET A 21 0.51 7.00 5.34
CA MET A 21 -0.42 7.87 4.60
C MET A 21 -1.21 8.82 5.50
N SER A 22 -1.39 8.47 6.77
CA SER A 22 -2.06 9.34 7.76
C SER A 22 -1.14 10.38 8.37
N CYS A 23 0.16 10.30 8.11
CA CYS A 23 1.19 11.21 8.59
C CYS A 23 1.78 12.07 7.46
N ARG A 24 2.60 13.05 7.82
CA ARG A 24 3.40 13.76 6.81
C ARG A 24 4.42 12.83 6.18
N ASN A 25 4.85 13.15 4.96
CA ASN A 25 5.92 12.38 4.30
C ASN A 25 7.21 12.46 5.14
N PRO A 26 7.84 11.34 5.50
CA PRO A 26 9.06 11.34 6.30
C PRO A 26 10.31 11.77 5.54
N PHE A 27 10.31 11.77 4.22
CA PHE A 27 11.44 12.24 3.42
C PHE A 27 11.54 13.77 3.47
N VAL A 28 12.67 14.26 3.91
CA VAL A 28 12.99 15.68 4.03
C VAL A 28 13.96 16.07 2.91
N ALA A 29 13.66 17.13 2.20
CA ALA A 29 14.55 17.66 1.16
C ALA A 29 15.00 19.09 1.55
N PRO A 30 16.14 19.26 2.25
CA PRO A 30 16.71 20.57 2.54
C PRO A 30 16.97 21.34 1.24
N PHE A 31 16.81 22.66 1.28
CA PHE A 31 16.87 23.49 0.09
C PHE A 31 18.22 23.38 -0.66
N ASP A 32 19.30 23.28 0.09
CA ASP A 32 20.68 23.18 -0.39
C ASP A 32 21.12 21.76 -0.80
N LYS A 33 20.33 20.73 -0.51
CA LYS A 33 20.66 19.30 -0.71
C LYS A 33 19.55 18.50 -1.36
N ARG A 34 18.70 19.14 -2.19
CA ARG A 34 17.55 18.48 -2.79
C ARG A 34 17.93 17.28 -3.65
N ASP A 35 18.94 17.45 -4.52
CA ASP A 35 19.37 16.38 -5.43
C ASP A 35 19.90 15.16 -4.66
N VAL A 36 20.67 15.39 -3.61
CA VAL A 36 21.21 14.33 -2.75
C VAL A 36 20.10 13.62 -1.97
N ALA A 37 19.12 14.39 -1.46
CA ALA A 37 17.97 13.82 -0.77
C ALA A 37 17.06 13.01 -1.71
N ASP A 38 16.87 13.46 -2.95
CA ASP A 38 16.12 12.74 -3.96
C ASP A 38 16.84 11.46 -4.39
N GLU A 39 18.16 11.50 -4.52
CA GLU A 39 18.98 10.31 -4.78
C GLU A 39 18.89 9.31 -3.63
N ALA A 40 19.05 9.75 -2.39
CA ALA A 40 18.87 8.90 -1.20
C ALA A 40 17.48 8.26 -1.15
N ARG A 41 16.42 9.00 -1.52
CA ARG A 41 15.07 8.46 -1.60
C ARG A 41 14.94 7.39 -2.71
N ARG A 42 15.59 7.59 -3.86
CA ARG A 42 15.58 6.62 -4.97
C ARG A 42 16.20 5.27 -4.60
N THR A 43 17.07 5.20 -3.59
CA THR A 43 17.62 3.92 -3.09
C THR A 43 16.55 3.00 -2.49
N PHE A 44 15.44 3.57 -2.04
CA PHE A 44 14.28 2.82 -1.53
C PHE A 44 13.28 2.48 -2.62
N ALA A 45 13.40 3.05 -3.83
CA ALA A 45 12.42 2.84 -4.89
C ALA A 45 12.19 1.35 -5.16
N LEU A 46 10.93 0.94 -5.07
CA LEU A 46 10.54 -0.45 -5.21
C LEU A 46 9.26 -0.57 -6.05
N ALA A 47 9.33 -1.36 -7.11
CA ALA A 47 8.20 -1.76 -7.96
C ALA A 47 7.31 -0.60 -8.42
N LEU A 48 7.90 0.56 -8.76
CA LEU A 48 7.19 1.77 -9.21
C LEU A 48 6.08 2.20 -8.26
N SER A 49 6.36 2.11 -6.95
CA SER A 49 5.41 2.40 -5.88
C SER A 49 6.02 3.33 -4.83
N ASP A 50 5.44 4.51 -4.66
CA ASP A 50 5.79 5.43 -3.58
C ASP A 50 5.44 4.83 -2.20
N HIS A 51 4.35 4.08 -2.11
CA HIS A 51 3.90 3.43 -0.88
C HIS A 51 4.88 2.33 -0.43
N LEU A 52 5.39 1.52 -1.36
CA LEU A 52 6.41 0.50 -1.06
C LEU A 52 7.78 1.12 -0.77
N THR A 53 8.11 2.23 -1.42
CA THR A 53 9.31 3.02 -1.13
C THR A 53 9.31 3.51 0.32
N LEU A 54 8.17 4.00 0.76
CA LEU A 54 7.97 4.48 2.12
C LEU A 54 7.98 3.34 3.14
N LEU A 55 7.36 2.20 2.82
CA LEU A 55 7.41 0.98 3.63
C LEU A 55 8.86 0.53 3.84
N LYS A 56 9.64 0.43 2.75
CA LYS A 56 11.06 0.02 2.82
C LYS A 56 11.92 0.97 3.66
N ALA A 57 11.71 2.28 3.53
CA ALA A 57 12.42 3.28 4.33
C ALA A 57 12.06 3.17 5.82
N PHE A 58 10.79 2.94 6.13
CA PHE A 58 10.32 2.75 7.49
C PHE A 58 10.86 1.46 8.13
N ASP A 59 10.84 0.34 7.41
CA ASP A 59 11.36 -0.93 7.89
C ASP A 59 12.87 -0.86 8.13
N GLY A 60 13.64 -0.20 7.25
CA GLY A 60 15.04 0.04 7.44
C GLY A 60 15.33 0.90 8.69
N TRP A 61 14.52 1.94 8.94
CA TRP A 61 14.60 2.72 10.18
C TRP A 61 14.33 1.87 11.43
N ARG A 62 13.33 1.00 11.40
CA ARG A 62 13.04 0.11 12.53
C ARG A 62 14.22 -0.82 12.84
N LEU A 63 14.85 -1.38 11.80
CA LEU A 63 16.04 -2.20 11.95
C LEU A 63 17.21 -1.39 12.55
N ALA A 64 17.49 -0.20 12.01
CA ALA A 64 18.56 0.67 12.53
C ALA A 64 18.30 1.09 13.99
N ARG A 65 17.05 1.39 14.34
CA ARG A 65 16.65 1.69 15.72
C ARG A 65 16.86 0.50 16.66
N GLY A 66 16.62 -0.73 16.20
CA GLY A 66 16.91 -1.96 16.94
C GLY A 66 18.40 -2.17 17.21
N CYS A 67 19.29 -1.66 16.32
CA CYS A 67 20.74 -1.67 16.50
C CYS A 67 21.26 -0.57 17.45
N GLY A 68 20.41 0.33 17.92
CA GLY A 68 20.75 1.36 18.89
C GLY A 68 20.70 2.79 18.36
N SER A 69 20.78 3.75 19.29
CA SER A 69 20.57 5.19 19.00
C SER A 69 21.58 5.79 18.01
N ARG A 70 22.80 5.23 17.92
CA ARG A 70 23.82 5.70 16.98
C ARG A 70 23.42 5.28 15.56
N ALA A 71 23.09 4.01 15.35
CA ALA A 71 22.69 3.48 14.05
C ALA A 71 21.38 4.17 13.56
N GLU A 72 20.41 4.41 14.46
CA GLU A 72 19.21 5.18 14.14
C GLU A 72 19.54 6.58 13.61
N ARG A 73 20.42 7.32 14.30
CA ARG A 73 20.81 8.68 13.87
C ARG A 73 21.56 8.70 12.54
N GLU A 74 22.46 7.76 12.33
CA GLU A 74 23.20 7.61 11.07
C GLU A 74 22.23 7.32 9.93
N TYR A 75 21.33 6.36 10.10
CA TYR A 75 20.31 6.01 9.08
C TYR A 75 19.43 7.21 8.70
N ILE A 76 18.91 7.94 9.68
CA ILE A 76 18.05 9.11 9.47
C ILE A 76 18.79 10.20 8.71
N ARG A 77 20.04 10.49 9.09
CA ARG A 77 20.90 11.51 8.45
C ARG A 77 21.20 11.13 7.01
N ASP A 78 21.64 9.90 6.79
CA ASP A 78 22.13 9.45 5.48
C ASP A 78 21.00 9.30 4.45
N HIS A 79 19.77 9.11 4.93
CA HIS A 79 18.59 8.98 4.08
C HIS A 79 17.64 10.18 4.12
N PHE A 80 18.03 11.28 4.73
CA PHE A 80 17.23 12.51 4.83
C PHE A 80 15.81 12.25 5.35
N LEU A 81 15.70 11.54 6.47
CA LEU A 81 14.41 11.18 7.06
C LEU A 81 14.09 12.05 8.29
N SER A 82 12.82 12.29 8.53
CA SER A 82 12.33 12.95 9.74
C SER A 82 12.08 11.94 10.84
N ARG A 83 12.90 11.95 11.90
CA ARG A 83 12.71 11.09 13.07
C ARG A 83 11.34 11.28 13.71
N GLN A 84 10.91 12.54 13.83
CA GLN A 84 9.60 12.86 14.41
C GLN A 84 8.47 12.19 13.64
N THR A 85 8.50 12.29 12.31
CA THR A 85 7.48 11.67 11.45
C THR A 85 7.52 10.14 11.54
N LEU A 86 8.71 9.52 11.53
CA LEU A 86 8.84 8.06 11.66
C LEU A 86 8.29 7.54 12.99
N VAL A 87 8.52 8.28 14.09
CA VAL A 87 7.94 7.95 15.40
C VAL A 87 6.40 8.08 15.36
N MET A 88 5.87 9.13 14.74
CA MET A 88 4.41 9.28 14.58
C MET A 88 3.80 8.13 13.76
N VAL A 89 4.48 7.71 12.69
CA VAL A 89 4.05 6.53 11.90
C VAL A 89 4.03 5.26 12.76
N GLU A 90 5.05 5.03 13.59
CA GLU A 90 5.10 3.87 14.48
C GLU A 90 3.97 3.90 15.52
N GLU A 91 3.66 5.05 16.10
CA GLU A 91 2.55 5.18 17.05
C GLU A 91 1.18 4.97 16.37
N MET A 92 0.98 5.55 15.19
CA MET A 92 -0.23 5.35 14.40
C MET A 92 -0.38 3.86 14.00
N ARG A 93 0.73 3.21 13.63
CA ARG A 93 0.77 1.78 13.32
C ARG A 93 0.34 0.92 14.51
N LYS A 94 0.83 1.24 15.72
CA LYS A 94 0.40 0.56 16.94
C LYS A 94 -1.10 0.72 17.20
N GLN A 95 -1.63 1.94 17.02
CA GLN A 95 -3.06 2.22 17.15
C GLN A 95 -3.89 1.40 16.16
N PHE A 96 -3.50 1.38 14.88
CA PHE A 96 -4.22 0.62 13.85
C PHE A 96 -4.18 -0.90 14.12
N ARG A 97 -3.04 -1.43 14.61
CA ARG A 97 -2.96 -2.82 15.05
C ARG A 97 -3.87 -3.10 16.25
N GLY A 98 -3.91 -2.17 17.21
CA GLY A 98 -4.85 -2.22 18.33
C GLY A 98 -6.28 -2.35 17.84
N LEU A 99 -6.73 -1.45 16.97
CA LEU A 99 -8.07 -1.47 16.38
C LEU A 99 -8.38 -2.78 15.65
N LEU A 100 -7.44 -3.32 14.86
CA LEU A 100 -7.63 -4.61 14.16
C LEU A 100 -7.76 -5.77 15.15
N ARG A 101 -7.07 -5.71 16.29
CA ARG A 101 -7.18 -6.69 17.38
C ARG A 101 -8.50 -6.55 18.12
N ASP A 102 -8.90 -5.34 18.46
CA ASP A 102 -10.14 -5.06 19.18
C ASP A 102 -11.37 -5.52 18.41
N ILE A 103 -11.37 -5.38 17.07
CA ILE A 103 -12.43 -5.90 16.20
C ILE A 103 -12.24 -7.39 15.83
N GLY A 104 -11.21 -8.07 16.36
CA GLY A 104 -10.99 -9.50 16.16
C GLY A 104 -10.45 -9.90 14.76
N PHE A 105 -9.92 -8.97 13.98
CA PHE A 105 -9.34 -9.26 12.66
C PHE A 105 -7.95 -9.88 12.73
N ILE A 106 -7.22 -9.62 13.82
CA ILE A 106 -5.94 -10.25 14.14
C ILE A 106 -5.99 -10.78 15.56
N GLU A 107 -5.31 -11.89 15.81
CA GLU A 107 -5.29 -12.50 17.13
C GLU A 107 -4.55 -11.64 18.15
N SER A 108 -5.00 -11.71 19.40
CA SER A 108 -4.26 -11.16 20.53
C SER A 108 -3.05 -12.05 20.78
N SER A 109 -1.84 -11.52 20.75
CA SER A 109 -0.66 -12.23 21.23
C SER A 109 -0.92 -12.68 22.66
N GLY A 110 -1.05 -14.00 22.88
CA GLY A 110 -1.53 -14.60 24.09
C GLY A 110 -0.75 -14.18 25.33
N GLY A 111 -1.43 -13.47 26.19
CA GLY A 111 -1.19 -13.35 27.60
C GLY A 111 -2.54 -13.57 28.26
N GLY A 112 -2.74 -14.75 28.88
CA GLY A 112 -3.97 -15.05 29.61
C GLY A 112 -4.21 -14.02 30.70
N GLY A 113 -5.42 -13.47 30.72
CA GLY A 113 -5.88 -12.51 31.72
C GLY A 113 -7.28 -12.04 31.38
N SER A 114 -8.27 -12.86 31.75
CA SER A 114 -9.65 -12.42 31.85
C SER A 114 -9.73 -11.19 32.77
N GLY A 115 -10.31 -10.10 32.26
CA GLY A 115 -10.58 -8.92 33.06
C GLY A 115 -11.42 -7.93 32.29
N GLY A 116 -12.73 -8.05 32.38
CA GLY A 116 -13.64 -6.98 32.00
C GLY A 116 -13.35 -5.75 32.85
N GLY A 117 -13.19 -4.59 32.20
CA GLY A 117 -12.92 -3.34 32.88
C GLY A 117 -13.59 -2.20 32.17
N GLY A 118 -14.75 -1.79 32.73
CA GLY A 118 -15.48 -0.61 32.29
C GLY A 118 -14.67 0.67 32.45
N TYR A 119 -15.03 1.64 31.67
CA TYR A 119 -14.53 3.01 31.70
C TYR A 119 -14.84 3.65 33.07
N GLY A 120 -13.83 3.90 33.89
CA GLY A 120 -13.89 4.65 35.11
C GLY A 120 -12.88 5.76 35.15
N TYR A 121 -13.33 6.99 35.04
CA TYR A 121 -12.56 8.19 35.44
C TYR A 121 -12.34 8.16 36.96
N GLY A 122 -11.13 8.34 37.42
CA GLY A 122 -10.98 8.70 38.81
C GLY A 122 -9.60 8.53 39.45
N ARG A 123 -9.02 9.66 39.71
CA ARG A 123 -8.18 10.03 40.89
C ARG A 123 -6.79 9.42 41.09
N ASN A 124 -5.90 10.34 40.95
CA ASN A 124 -4.57 10.46 41.58
C ASN A 124 -4.56 10.00 43.05
N ASN A 125 -3.69 9.08 43.42
CA ASN A 125 -3.11 9.06 44.76
C ASN A 125 -1.70 8.48 44.76
N ASN A 126 -0.81 9.33 45.22
CA ASN A 126 0.61 9.13 45.42
C ASN A 126 0.78 8.23 46.67
N ASN A 127 1.47 7.10 46.57
CA ASN A 127 2.19 6.57 47.73
C ASN A 127 3.40 5.72 47.33
N ASN A 128 4.51 6.23 47.80
CA ASN A 128 5.84 5.70 47.82
C ASN A 128 5.93 4.48 48.79
N SER A 129 6.44 3.35 48.36
CA SER A 129 7.14 2.42 49.24
C SER A 129 8.10 1.53 48.47
N ASN A 130 9.31 1.71 48.85
CA ASN A 130 10.57 1.03 48.54
C ASN A 130 10.55 -0.40 49.15
N SER A 131 10.86 -1.45 48.41
CA SER A 131 11.55 -2.61 48.95
C SER A 131 12.24 -3.46 47.89
N SER A 132 13.46 -3.75 48.19
CA SER A 132 14.52 -4.42 47.49
C SER A 132 14.37 -5.95 47.41
N SER A 133 15.14 -6.49 46.46
CA SER A 133 15.83 -7.77 46.43
C SER A 133 15.12 -9.02 45.89
N GLY A 134 15.85 -9.71 45.01
CA GLY A 134 15.73 -11.12 44.77
C GLY A 134 15.97 -11.55 43.34
N GLY A 135 17.19 -11.99 43.02
CA GLY A 135 17.58 -12.56 41.73
C GLY A 135 16.93 -13.92 41.47
N GLY A 136 16.73 -14.23 40.22
CA GLY A 136 16.33 -15.54 39.72
C GLY A 136 16.62 -15.65 38.26
N ARG A 137 17.64 -16.42 37.93
CA ARG A 137 18.00 -16.89 36.58
C ARG A 137 16.96 -17.88 36.06
N GLY A 138 16.74 -17.83 34.75
CA GLY A 138 16.40 -19.06 34.00
C GLY A 138 15.11 -19.02 33.23
N GLY A 139 15.21 -19.31 31.96
CA GLY A 139 14.13 -19.86 31.18
C GLY A 139 13.76 -19.05 29.94
N GLU A 140 14.43 -19.38 28.85
CA GLU A 140 14.02 -19.07 27.49
C GLU A 140 12.61 -19.61 27.23
N GLY A 141 11.67 -18.72 27.07
CA GLY A 141 10.31 -18.98 26.63
C GLY A 141 10.07 -18.31 25.28
N ALA A 142 10.87 -18.66 24.30
CA ALA A 142 10.57 -18.33 22.91
C ALA A 142 9.52 -19.32 22.41
N GLY A 143 8.31 -18.89 22.16
CA GLY A 143 7.60 -19.83 21.39
C GLY A 143 6.16 -19.56 20.93
N ALA A 144 5.26 -19.00 21.66
CA ALA A 144 3.85 -18.97 21.23
C ALA A 144 3.42 -17.69 20.52
N GLY A 145 3.98 -16.54 20.86
CA GLY A 145 3.64 -15.25 20.24
C GLY A 145 4.18 -15.08 18.81
N GLY A 146 5.31 -15.72 18.49
CA GLY A 146 5.93 -15.63 17.16
C GLY A 146 5.17 -16.39 16.07
N ALA A 147 4.54 -17.50 16.40
CA ALA A 147 3.82 -18.34 15.43
C ALA A 147 2.52 -17.68 14.94
N VAL A 148 1.81 -16.99 15.82
CA VAL A 148 0.53 -16.34 15.52
C VAL A 148 0.73 -15.02 14.77
N GLU A 149 1.76 -14.24 15.12
CA GLU A 149 2.17 -13.08 14.35
C GLU A 149 2.65 -13.47 12.93
N HIS A 150 3.22 -14.64 12.78
CA HIS A 150 3.65 -15.17 11.50
C HIS A 150 2.46 -15.51 10.58
N SER A 151 1.36 -16.05 11.13
CA SER A 151 0.16 -16.39 10.36
C SER A 151 -0.49 -15.16 9.69
N SER A 152 -0.62 -14.04 10.40
CA SER A 152 -1.22 -12.81 9.85
C SER A 152 -0.32 -12.06 8.85
N ASN A 153 0.93 -12.47 8.68
CA ASN A 153 1.91 -11.80 7.80
C ASN A 153 2.67 -12.77 6.87
N VAL A 154 2.12 -13.94 6.60
CA VAL A 154 2.71 -14.96 5.70
C VAL A 154 3.09 -14.39 4.33
N ASN A 155 2.32 -13.45 3.81
CA ASN A 155 2.52 -12.82 2.52
C ASN A 155 3.11 -11.39 2.64
N GLY A 156 3.71 -11.06 3.77
CA GLY A 156 4.27 -9.72 4.02
C GLY A 156 5.38 -9.28 3.07
N GLY A 157 6.04 -10.23 2.39
CA GLY A 157 7.03 -9.97 1.35
C GLY A 157 6.49 -9.99 -0.09
N ASN A 158 5.21 -10.33 -0.29
CA ASN A 158 4.64 -10.40 -1.64
C ASN A 158 4.27 -9.01 -2.15
N ILE A 159 5.13 -8.44 -2.99
CA ILE A 159 5.00 -7.10 -3.56
C ILE A 159 3.69 -6.93 -4.34
N GLN A 160 3.33 -7.92 -5.17
CA GLN A 160 2.13 -7.83 -6.01
C GLN A 160 0.86 -7.82 -5.15
N LEU A 161 0.84 -8.63 -4.11
CA LEU A 161 -0.27 -8.68 -3.18
C LEU A 161 -0.40 -7.39 -2.37
N ILE A 162 0.72 -6.82 -1.92
CA ILE A 162 0.71 -5.52 -1.22
C ILE A 162 0.21 -4.42 -2.17
N LYS A 163 0.65 -4.39 -3.44
CA LYS A 163 0.12 -3.45 -4.46
C LYS A 163 -1.38 -3.63 -4.67
N ALA A 164 -1.89 -4.87 -4.65
CA ALA A 164 -3.32 -5.16 -4.76
C ALA A 164 -4.10 -4.64 -3.53
N VAL A 165 -3.56 -4.80 -2.33
CA VAL A 165 -4.14 -4.27 -1.09
C VAL A 165 -4.11 -2.74 -1.04
N VAL A 166 -3.03 -2.12 -1.54
CA VAL A 166 -2.95 -0.66 -1.73
C VAL A 166 -4.00 -0.19 -2.74
N CYS A 167 -4.16 -0.92 -3.86
CA CYS A 167 -5.21 -0.65 -4.84
C CYS A 167 -6.61 -0.66 -4.21
N ALA A 168 -6.91 -1.68 -3.41
CA ALA A 168 -8.18 -1.78 -2.68
C ALA A 168 -8.43 -0.63 -1.70
N GLY A 169 -7.36 -0.08 -1.13
CA GLY A 169 -7.45 1.03 -0.16
C GLY A 169 -7.54 2.42 -0.78
N LEU A 170 -7.01 2.59 -1.99
CA LEU A 170 -6.93 3.89 -2.66
C LEU A 170 -7.97 4.10 -3.77
N TYR A 171 -8.60 3.01 -4.24
CA TYR A 171 -9.71 3.15 -5.17
C TYR A 171 -10.79 4.08 -4.58
N PRO A 172 -11.38 5.04 -5.32
CA PRO A 172 -11.37 5.21 -6.78
C PRO A 172 -10.30 6.17 -7.34
N ASN A 173 -9.24 6.48 -6.62
CA ASN A 173 -8.20 7.40 -7.05
C ASN A 173 -7.28 6.71 -8.08
N VAL A 174 -7.68 6.70 -9.33
CA VAL A 174 -6.96 6.05 -10.42
C VAL A 174 -6.49 7.05 -11.45
N ALA A 175 -5.23 6.91 -11.88
CA ALA A 175 -4.62 7.64 -12.99
C ALA A 175 -4.25 6.66 -14.11
N VAL A 176 -4.50 7.04 -15.35
CA VAL A 176 -4.21 6.24 -16.53
C VAL A 176 -3.12 6.92 -17.35
N ALA A 177 -1.99 6.25 -17.53
CA ALA A 177 -0.89 6.70 -18.35
C ALA A 177 -1.14 6.43 -19.85
N PRO A 178 -0.61 7.29 -20.76
CA PRO A 178 -0.65 7.04 -22.19
C PRO A 178 0.12 5.75 -22.55
N ALA A 179 -0.29 5.09 -23.62
CA ALA A 179 0.34 3.85 -24.09
C ALA A 179 1.84 4.01 -24.39
N ALA A 180 2.27 5.19 -24.81
CA ALA A 180 3.68 5.49 -25.09
C ALA A 180 4.61 5.31 -23.88
N LEU A 181 4.10 5.43 -22.65
CA LEU A 181 4.87 5.19 -21.43
C LEU A 181 4.90 3.72 -21.00
N CYS A 182 4.20 2.83 -21.68
CA CYS A 182 4.06 1.43 -21.30
C CYS A 182 4.19 0.52 -22.51
N PRO A 183 5.35 0.47 -23.19
CA PRO A 183 5.52 -0.29 -24.42
C PRO A 183 5.29 -1.80 -24.24
N SER A 184 5.63 -2.34 -23.09
CA SER A 184 5.40 -3.75 -22.75
C SER A 184 3.92 -4.10 -22.49
N ALA A 185 3.08 -3.11 -22.21
CA ALA A 185 1.65 -3.30 -21.94
C ALA A 185 0.78 -3.27 -23.21
N THR A 186 1.36 -3.18 -24.41
CA THR A 186 0.63 -3.00 -25.67
C THR A 186 -0.18 -4.22 -26.12
N GLY A 187 0.00 -5.39 -25.49
CA GLY A 187 -0.86 -6.56 -25.71
C GLY A 187 -2.33 -6.34 -25.27
N ASN A 188 -2.61 -5.35 -24.41
CA ASN A 188 -3.92 -5.03 -23.86
C ASN A 188 -4.41 -3.60 -24.17
N ALA A 189 -4.09 -3.05 -25.33
CA ALA A 189 -4.55 -1.72 -25.72
C ALA A 189 -6.09 -1.67 -25.81
N PRO A 190 -6.76 -0.78 -25.05
CA PRO A 190 -8.19 -0.53 -25.24
C PRO A 190 -8.43 0.10 -26.61
N GLY A 191 -9.54 -0.25 -27.24
CA GLY A 191 -10.03 0.37 -28.45
C GLY A 191 -10.02 1.90 -28.34
N LYS A 192 -9.80 2.55 -29.48
CA LYS A 192 -9.69 4.00 -29.69
C LYS A 192 -10.61 4.81 -28.77
N GLY A 193 -10.02 5.45 -27.78
CA GLY A 193 -10.68 6.52 -27.03
C GLY A 193 -10.82 7.78 -27.90
N PRO A 194 -11.64 8.75 -27.53
CA PRO A 194 -11.99 9.90 -28.35
C PRO A 194 -10.75 10.68 -28.77
N LYS A 195 -10.69 11.04 -30.07
CA LYS A 195 -9.64 11.84 -30.67
C LYS A 195 -9.51 13.20 -29.95
N GLY A 196 -8.54 13.33 -29.06
CA GLY A 196 -8.09 14.59 -28.50
C GLY A 196 -7.21 15.33 -29.52
N GLY A 197 -7.42 16.63 -29.63
CA GLY A 197 -6.99 17.54 -30.65
C GLY A 197 -5.50 17.51 -31.02
N LYS A 198 -5.23 17.85 -32.28
CA LYS A 198 -3.94 18.13 -32.88
C LYS A 198 -3.20 19.24 -32.12
N GLY A 199 -2.06 18.89 -31.48
CA GLY A 199 -1.01 19.86 -31.09
C GLY A 199 0.27 19.46 -31.76
N GLY A 200 0.70 20.20 -32.77
CA GLY A 200 1.92 19.99 -33.51
C GLY A 200 3.17 20.37 -32.72
N GLY A 201 4.27 19.74 -33.01
CA GLY A 201 5.59 20.11 -32.52
C GLY A 201 6.56 18.94 -32.65
N GLY A 202 7.29 18.88 -33.79
CA GLY A 202 8.38 17.95 -33.99
C GLY A 202 9.59 18.30 -33.12
N GLY A 203 10.31 17.28 -32.69
CA GLY A 203 11.58 17.40 -31.96
C GLY A 203 12.15 16.01 -31.69
N ALA A 204 13.34 15.80 -32.20
CA ALA A 204 14.06 14.54 -32.25
C ALA A 204 14.40 13.95 -30.86
N GLY A 205 14.25 12.63 -30.72
CA GLY A 205 15.27 11.77 -30.11
C GLY A 205 15.40 11.68 -28.58
N GLY A 206 14.47 12.13 -27.77
CA GLY A 206 14.48 11.88 -26.33
C GLY A 206 13.06 11.54 -25.84
N GLY A 207 12.81 10.27 -25.47
CA GLY A 207 11.52 9.89 -24.91
C GLY A 207 11.20 10.70 -23.67
N LYS A 208 10.02 11.31 -23.62
CA LYS A 208 9.53 12.06 -22.45
C LYS A 208 9.44 11.17 -21.21
N THR A 209 9.80 11.71 -20.04
CA THR A 209 9.60 11.03 -18.77
C THR A 209 8.13 11.02 -18.36
N ALA A 210 7.76 10.12 -17.45
CA ALA A 210 6.40 10.04 -16.95
C ALA A 210 5.91 11.34 -16.30
N GLY A 211 6.83 12.13 -15.71
CA GLY A 211 6.53 13.45 -15.13
C GLY A 211 6.16 14.51 -16.13
N GLU A 212 6.64 14.41 -17.38
CA GLU A 212 6.38 15.36 -18.46
C GLU A 212 5.09 15.07 -19.22
N VAL A 213 4.51 13.89 -18.99
CA VAL A 213 3.34 13.41 -19.74
C VAL A 213 2.09 13.54 -18.90
N SER A 214 1.00 13.98 -19.53
CA SER A 214 -0.30 14.06 -18.87
C SER A 214 -0.91 12.67 -18.68
N LEU A 215 -1.28 12.36 -17.46
CA LEU A 215 -2.10 11.23 -17.09
C LEU A 215 -3.58 11.60 -17.19
N VAL A 216 -4.44 10.61 -17.34
CA VAL A 216 -5.90 10.81 -17.37
C VAL A 216 -6.49 10.25 -16.09
N GLY A 217 -7.14 11.09 -15.30
CA GLY A 217 -7.94 10.67 -14.16
C GLY A 217 -9.44 10.87 -14.42
N ARG A 218 -10.27 10.40 -13.50
CA ARG A 218 -11.74 10.55 -13.59
C ARG A 218 -12.20 12.01 -13.72
N LYS A 219 -11.44 12.96 -13.15
CA LYS A 219 -11.76 14.41 -13.14
C LYS A 219 -11.01 15.21 -14.19
N GLY A 220 -10.23 14.58 -15.06
CA GLY A 220 -9.47 15.25 -16.12
C GLY A 220 -7.97 14.94 -16.13
N ALA A 221 -7.21 15.81 -16.79
CA ALA A 221 -5.77 15.66 -16.93
C ALA A 221 -5.03 15.97 -15.64
N MET A 222 -4.02 15.17 -15.32
CA MET A 222 -3.15 15.33 -14.17
C MET A 222 -1.69 14.97 -14.53
N PHE A 223 -0.76 15.38 -13.69
CA PHE A 223 0.67 15.15 -13.88
C PHE A 223 1.27 14.49 -12.65
N LEU A 224 2.38 13.78 -12.80
CA LEU A 224 3.11 13.29 -11.65
C LEU A 224 3.82 14.45 -10.93
N HIS A 225 3.77 14.43 -9.61
CA HIS A 225 4.55 15.37 -8.81
C HIS A 225 6.03 14.97 -8.83
N PRO A 226 7.00 15.92 -8.89
CA PRO A 226 8.43 15.60 -8.90
C PRO A 226 8.90 14.69 -7.77
N MET A 227 8.21 14.70 -6.63
CA MET A 227 8.53 13.83 -5.50
C MET A 227 8.12 12.36 -5.70
N THR A 228 7.42 11.96 -6.76
CA THR A 228 7.12 10.53 -6.97
C THR A 228 8.33 9.80 -7.54
N VAL A 229 8.53 8.54 -7.14
CA VAL A 229 9.61 7.68 -7.71
C VAL A 229 9.39 7.39 -9.19
N ASN A 230 8.20 7.67 -9.69
CA ASN A 230 7.81 7.44 -11.08
C ASN A 230 8.09 8.64 -11.99
N PHE A 231 8.44 9.82 -11.44
CA PHE A 231 8.54 11.07 -12.19
C PHE A 231 9.59 11.00 -13.33
N ASP A 232 10.79 10.52 -13.03
CA ASP A 232 11.91 10.44 -13.97
C ASP A 232 11.90 9.17 -14.83
N LYS A 233 10.87 8.32 -14.69
CA LYS A 233 10.82 7.07 -15.45
C LYS A 233 10.38 7.33 -16.87
N LYS A 234 11.09 6.72 -17.82
CA LYS A 234 10.73 6.72 -19.25
C LYS A 234 9.67 5.68 -19.56
N GLU A 235 9.60 4.62 -18.76
CA GLU A 235 8.68 3.52 -18.92
C GLU A 235 8.06 3.13 -17.57
N LEU A 236 6.79 2.78 -17.60
CA LEU A 236 6.04 2.25 -16.48
C LEU A 236 5.66 0.78 -16.78
N ASP A 237 5.61 -0.04 -15.73
CA ASP A 237 5.21 -1.46 -15.82
C ASP A 237 3.72 -1.64 -16.11
N SER A 238 2.92 -0.62 -15.84
CA SER A 238 1.48 -0.60 -16.10
C SER A 238 1.00 0.80 -16.49
N ARG A 239 -0.04 0.84 -17.31
CA ARG A 239 -0.74 2.08 -17.66
C ARG A 239 -1.57 2.65 -16.52
N TYR A 240 -1.84 1.86 -15.49
CA TYR A 240 -2.72 2.23 -14.40
C TYR A 240 -1.93 2.47 -13.14
N GLY A 241 -2.28 3.51 -12.42
CA GLY A 241 -1.74 3.79 -11.09
C GLY A 241 -2.84 4.23 -10.15
N VAL A 242 -2.73 3.84 -8.89
CA VAL A 242 -3.54 4.38 -7.81
C VAL A 242 -2.72 5.39 -7.02
N TYR A 243 -3.36 6.44 -6.52
CA TYR A 243 -2.67 7.53 -5.84
C TYR A 243 -3.41 7.95 -4.56
N HIS A 244 -2.64 8.50 -3.62
CA HIS A 244 -3.20 8.97 -2.35
C HIS A 244 -3.72 10.39 -2.44
N GLU A 245 -2.92 11.34 -2.93
CA GLU A 245 -3.20 12.76 -2.86
C GLU A 245 -3.11 13.45 -4.22
N VAL A 246 -3.92 14.49 -4.39
CA VAL A 246 -3.86 15.41 -5.54
C VAL A 246 -3.64 16.82 -5.05
N VAL A 247 -2.62 17.48 -5.57
CA VAL A 247 -2.31 18.88 -5.28
C VAL A 247 -2.56 19.72 -6.53
N LYS A 248 -3.38 20.75 -6.40
CA LYS A 248 -3.66 21.70 -7.48
C LYS A 248 -2.83 22.96 -7.27
N THR A 249 -1.90 23.21 -8.18
CA THR A 249 -1.15 24.47 -8.28
C THR A 249 -1.42 25.08 -9.66
N SER A 250 -0.41 25.32 -10.50
CA SER A 250 -0.58 25.68 -11.90
C SER A 250 -1.18 24.54 -12.74
N LYS A 251 -0.91 23.30 -12.31
CA LYS A 251 -1.47 22.06 -12.85
C LYS A 251 -2.00 21.19 -11.72
N VAL A 252 -2.68 20.12 -12.07
CA VAL A 252 -3.12 19.10 -11.11
C VAL A 252 -2.03 18.04 -10.99
N TYR A 253 -1.42 17.90 -9.82
CA TYR A 253 -0.33 16.97 -9.56
C TYR A 253 -0.79 15.82 -8.67
N VAL A 254 -0.40 14.61 -9.04
CA VAL A 254 -0.60 13.37 -8.29
C VAL A 254 0.60 13.13 -7.39
N ARG A 255 0.38 12.91 -6.12
CA ARG A 255 1.37 12.47 -5.13
C ARG A 255 1.13 11.04 -4.70
N ASP A 256 2.22 10.37 -4.31
CA ASP A 256 2.21 9.03 -3.75
C ASP A 256 1.44 8.04 -4.65
N MET A 257 2.02 7.75 -5.82
CA MET A 257 1.45 6.85 -6.82
C MET A 257 2.08 5.46 -6.76
N THR A 258 1.24 4.45 -6.90
CA THR A 258 1.64 3.04 -7.12
C THR A 258 1.05 2.56 -8.43
N THR A 259 1.89 2.01 -9.30
CA THR A 259 1.41 1.34 -10.52
C THR A 259 0.68 0.04 -10.14
N VAL A 260 -0.43 -0.24 -10.80
CA VAL A 260 -1.28 -1.40 -10.53
C VAL A 260 -1.69 -2.08 -11.83
N THR A 261 -1.94 -3.38 -11.78
CA THR A 261 -2.36 -4.13 -12.96
C THR A 261 -3.87 -3.95 -13.24
N PRO A 262 -4.32 -4.16 -14.49
CA PRO A 262 -5.74 -4.22 -14.83
C PRO A 262 -6.53 -5.20 -13.95
N LEU A 263 -5.92 -6.33 -13.61
CA LEU A 263 -6.54 -7.35 -12.76
C LEU A 263 -6.82 -6.82 -11.35
N MET A 264 -5.86 -6.09 -10.74
CA MET A 264 -6.06 -5.48 -9.42
C MET A 264 -7.24 -4.50 -9.45
N LEU A 265 -7.34 -3.67 -10.49
CA LEU A 265 -8.48 -2.75 -10.64
C LEU A 265 -9.80 -3.47 -10.90
N ALA A 266 -9.79 -4.57 -11.63
CA ALA A 266 -10.99 -5.37 -11.87
C ALA A 266 -11.45 -6.10 -10.60
N LEU A 267 -10.53 -6.54 -9.75
CA LEU A 267 -10.85 -7.23 -8.48
C LEU A 267 -11.33 -6.26 -7.40
N PHE A 268 -10.66 -5.11 -7.24
CA PHE A 268 -10.88 -4.18 -6.12
C PHE A 268 -11.59 -2.88 -6.52
N GLY A 269 -11.84 -2.67 -7.82
CA GLY A 269 -12.50 -1.48 -8.32
C GLY A 269 -14.00 -1.42 -8.00
N GLY A 270 -14.66 -0.38 -8.49
CA GLY A 270 -16.09 -0.16 -8.31
C GLY A 270 -16.99 -1.13 -9.09
N SER A 271 -18.02 -0.63 -9.75
CA SER A 271 -18.98 -1.46 -10.51
C SER A 271 -18.31 -2.17 -11.69
N LEU A 272 -18.37 -3.49 -11.72
CA LEU A 272 -17.82 -4.33 -12.78
C LEU A 272 -18.90 -4.73 -13.79
N GLN A 273 -18.65 -4.46 -15.07
CA GLN A 273 -19.49 -4.90 -16.19
C GLN A 273 -18.64 -5.74 -17.16
N VAL A 274 -19.16 -6.91 -17.51
CA VAL A 274 -18.51 -7.82 -18.46
C VAL A 274 -19.27 -7.76 -19.80
N HIS A 275 -18.52 -7.46 -20.86
CA HIS A 275 -19.03 -7.38 -22.23
C HIS A 275 -18.47 -8.57 -23.03
N HIS A 276 -19.20 -9.68 -23.05
CA HIS A 276 -18.74 -10.93 -23.68
C HIS A 276 -18.52 -10.79 -25.19
N GLU A 277 -19.37 -10.03 -25.89
CA GLU A 277 -19.25 -9.79 -27.34
C GLU A 277 -18.00 -8.96 -27.69
N LYS A 278 -17.68 -7.98 -26.85
CA LYS A 278 -16.53 -7.08 -27.03
C LYS A 278 -15.24 -7.60 -26.45
N GLN A 279 -15.26 -8.78 -25.82
CA GLN A 279 -14.14 -9.33 -25.05
C GLN A 279 -13.50 -8.26 -24.14
N ALA A 280 -14.32 -7.58 -23.33
CA ALA A 280 -13.91 -6.48 -22.51
C ALA A 280 -14.60 -6.51 -21.14
N ILE A 281 -13.86 -6.00 -20.15
CA ILE A 281 -14.35 -5.67 -18.81
C ILE A 281 -14.33 -4.15 -18.67
N THR A 282 -15.39 -3.59 -18.09
CA THR A 282 -15.48 -2.18 -17.77
C THR A 282 -15.66 -2.02 -16.25
N VAL A 283 -14.85 -1.15 -15.63
CA VAL A 283 -14.97 -0.78 -14.22
C VAL A 283 -15.41 0.68 -14.14
N ASP A 284 -16.46 0.95 -13.36
CA ASP A 284 -17.09 2.27 -13.18
C ASP A 284 -17.38 3.03 -14.49
N LYS A 285 -17.63 2.33 -15.57
CA LYS A 285 -18.00 2.86 -16.91
C LYS A 285 -16.90 3.66 -17.61
N TRP A 286 -15.69 3.78 -17.04
CA TRP A 286 -14.60 4.57 -17.63
C TRP A 286 -13.26 3.84 -17.77
N LEU A 287 -13.00 2.82 -16.95
CA LEU A 287 -11.83 1.95 -17.07
C LEU A 287 -12.20 0.75 -17.93
N HIS A 288 -11.56 0.61 -19.07
CA HIS A 288 -11.83 -0.46 -20.02
C HIS A 288 -10.61 -1.38 -20.14
N PHE A 289 -10.81 -2.67 -19.92
CA PHE A 289 -9.79 -3.71 -20.03
C PHE A 289 -10.19 -4.72 -21.08
N ARG A 290 -9.23 -5.12 -21.91
CA ARG A 290 -9.42 -6.26 -22.81
C ARG A 290 -9.32 -7.55 -21.98
N ALA A 291 -10.29 -8.43 -22.10
CA ALA A 291 -10.30 -9.69 -21.39
C ALA A 291 -11.04 -10.74 -22.21
N GLU A 292 -10.43 -11.91 -22.35
CA GLU A 292 -11.09 -13.06 -22.94
C GLU A 292 -12.32 -13.47 -22.10
N ARG A 293 -13.30 -14.11 -22.74
CA ARG A 293 -14.55 -14.50 -22.09
C ARG A 293 -14.34 -15.33 -20.82
N ARG A 294 -13.40 -16.30 -20.86
CA ARG A 294 -13.07 -17.14 -19.69
C ARG A 294 -12.45 -16.32 -18.56
N ALA A 295 -11.46 -15.48 -18.87
CA ALA A 295 -10.82 -14.60 -17.91
C ALA A 295 -11.80 -13.61 -17.28
N ALA A 296 -12.67 -12.99 -18.08
CA ALA A 296 -13.68 -12.08 -17.59
C ALA A 296 -14.68 -12.75 -16.62
N THR A 297 -15.09 -13.96 -16.93
CA THR A 297 -15.96 -14.75 -16.06
C THR A 297 -15.26 -15.12 -14.76
N LEU A 298 -13.99 -15.57 -14.81
CA LEU A 298 -13.19 -15.89 -13.64
C LEU A 298 -13.03 -14.69 -12.72
N VAL A 299 -12.69 -13.52 -13.26
CA VAL A 299 -12.55 -12.28 -12.49
C VAL A 299 -13.85 -11.93 -11.75
N LYS A 300 -15.00 -12.08 -12.42
CA LYS A 300 -16.31 -11.86 -11.80
C LYS A 300 -16.54 -12.81 -10.62
N TYR A 301 -16.24 -14.11 -10.78
CA TYR A 301 -16.37 -15.09 -9.69
C TYR A 301 -15.42 -14.81 -8.54
N LEU A 302 -14.14 -14.54 -8.82
CA LEU A 302 -13.14 -14.19 -7.80
C LEU A 302 -13.57 -12.98 -6.98
N ARG A 303 -14.09 -11.95 -7.65
CA ARG A 303 -14.59 -10.75 -6.99
C ARG A 303 -15.75 -11.06 -6.03
N VAL A 304 -16.75 -11.78 -6.48
CA VAL A 304 -17.89 -12.19 -5.64
C VAL A 304 -17.39 -13.01 -4.43
N HIS A 305 -16.41 -13.88 -4.66
CA HIS A 305 -15.84 -14.68 -3.59
C HIS A 305 -15.09 -13.82 -2.56
N MET A 306 -14.29 -12.85 -3.02
CA MET A 306 -13.60 -11.88 -2.15
C MET A 306 -14.58 -11.04 -1.33
N GLU A 307 -15.66 -10.56 -1.94
CA GLU A 307 -16.70 -9.79 -1.25
C GLU A 307 -17.38 -10.64 -0.16
N ARG A 308 -17.65 -11.92 -0.44
CA ARG A 308 -18.18 -12.86 0.55
C ARG A 308 -17.22 -13.12 1.69
N LEU A 309 -15.93 -13.30 1.40
CA LEU A 309 -14.91 -13.49 2.45
C LEU A 309 -14.76 -12.25 3.34
N LEU A 310 -14.75 -11.07 2.74
CA LEU A 310 -14.70 -9.83 3.50
C LEU A 310 -15.94 -9.69 4.40
N LEU A 311 -17.13 -9.93 3.85
CA LEU A 311 -18.37 -9.88 4.62
C LEU A 311 -18.35 -10.92 5.76
N ARG A 312 -17.95 -12.16 5.47
CA ARG A 312 -17.82 -13.22 6.48
C ARG A 312 -16.86 -12.84 7.60
N LYS A 313 -15.69 -12.29 7.26
CA LYS A 313 -14.72 -11.82 8.26
C LYS A 313 -15.24 -10.64 9.09
N ILE A 314 -16.05 -9.75 8.49
CA ILE A 314 -16.69 -8.64 9.20
C ILE A 314 -17.78 -9.15 10.16
N THR A 315 -18.60 -10.11 9.72
CA THR A 315 -19.68 -10.66 10.56
C THR A 315 -19.19 -11.64 11.62
N HIS A 316 -18.12 -12.38 11.35
CA HIS A 316 -17.48 -13.34 12.24
C HIS A 316 -15.97 -13.08 12.35
N PRO A 317 -15.55 -12.02 13.07
CA PRO A 317 -14.16 -11.57 13.09
C PRO A 317 -13.16 -12.62 13.61
N GLN A 318 -13.59 -13.50 14.51
CA GLN A 318 -12.75 -14.55 15.08
C GLN A 318 -12.52 -15.74 14.14
N GLU A 319 -13.26 -15.81 13.03
CA GLU A 319 -13.12 -16.92 12.09
C GLU A 319 -11.83 -16.79 11.28
N ASP A 320 -11.08 -17.88 11.18
CA ASP A 320 -9.90 -17.93 10.30
C ASP A 320 -10.33 -18.13 8.85
N VAL A 321 -10.17 -17.08 8.04
CA VAL A 321 -10.42 -17.08 6.60
C VAL A 321 -9.13 -17.14 5.78
N SER A 322 -7.98 -17.38 6.39
CA SER A 322 -6.68 -17.32 5.74
C SER A 322 -6.50 -18.38 4.66
N SER A 323 -7.07 -19.58 4.85
CA SER A 323 -7.06 -20.63 3.83
C SER A 323 -7.79 -20.19 2.56
N ASN A 324 -8.99 -19.65 2.70
CA ASN A 324 -9.78 -19.14 1.58
C ASN A 324 -9.12 -17.93 0.89
N GLY A 325 -8.42 -17.09 1.66
CA GLY A 325 -7.60 -15.99 1.12
C GLY A 325 -6.46 -16.51 0.24
N ARG A 326 -5.79 -17.59 0.64
CA ARG A 326 -4.74 -18.26 -0.17
C ARG A 326 -5.26 -18.79 -1.49
N ASP A 327 -6.44 -19.40 -1.52
CA ASP A 327 -7.07 -19.90 -2.73
C ASP A 327 -7.31 -18.78 -3.74
N ILE A 328 -7.76 -17.61 -3.28
CA ILE A 328 -7.95 -16.42 -4.12
C ILE A 328 -6.62 -15.93 -4.68
N ILE A 329 -5.58 -15.82 -3.83
CA ILE A 329 -4.24 -15.38 -4.26
C ILE A 329 -3.70 -16.31 -5.35
N GLN A 330 -3.82 -17.62 -5.14
CA GLN A 330 -3.37 -18.62 -6.10
C GLN A 330 -4.16 -18.55 -7.42
N ALA A 331 -5.48 -18.46 -7.35
CA ALA A 331 -6.34 -18.37 -8.52
C ALA A 331 -6.16 -17.07 -9.32
N SER A 332 -5.76 -15.97 -8.65
CA SER A 332 -5.53 -14.67 -9.28
C SER A 332 -4.10 -14.46 -9.80
N ASN A 333 -3.20 -15.43 -9.66
CA ASN A 333 -1.76 -15.28 -10.00
C ASN A 333 -1.12 -14.03 -9.38
N LEU A 334 -1.59 -13.60 -8.21
CA LEU A 334 -0.94 -12.54 -7.41
C LEU A 334 0.26 -13.07 -6.62
N GLN A 335 0.74 -14.25 -6.93
CA GLN A 335 2.01 -14.79 -6.45
C GLN A 335 3.15 -14.13 -7.23
N ALA A 336 4.21 -13.72 -6.51
CA ALA A 336 5.39 -13.09 -7.09
C ALA A 336 6.24 -14.08 -7.89
#